data_ac522629734a1782ae88564ee6fad650
#
_entry.id   ac522629734a1782ae88564ee6fad650
#
_cell.length_a   1.000
_cell.length_b   1.000
_cell.length_c   1.000
_cell.angle_alpha   90.00
_cell.angle_beta   90.00
_cell.angle_gamma   90.00
#
_symmetry.space_group_name_H-M   'P 1'
#
loop_
_entity.id
_entity.type
_entity.pdbx_description
1 polymer ?
#
loop_
_entity_poly.entity_id
_entity_poly.type
_entity_poly.pdbx_seq_one_letter_code
_entity_poly.pdbx_strand_id
1 'polypeptide(L)'
;FLIHQVLLSFQEINFVENQEFADAIRNANGREDILFRISTATKKPLIKGETLIFFDEVQVCPEIVTAIKFLVDDGSYKYIMSGSLLGVELTDLRSEPVGYMSVKEMFPLDFEEFIRAIGIGDKVIEHLQLSWDNRTPVDSFIHQKMMELFRLYLVVGGMPEAVKKYLETNNLQEV
;
A
#
# COMPACT_ATOMS: atom_id res chain seq x y z
N PHE A 1 16.19 -1.36 -4.62
CA PHE A 1 17.25 -2.36 -4.92
C PHE A 1 16.94 -3.72 -4.31
N LEU A 2 15.76 -4.34 -4.52
CA LEU A 2 15.49 -5.73 -4.06
C LEU A 2 14.21 -6.33 -4.66
N ILE A 3 13.86 -6.00 -5.92
CA ILE A 3 12.71 -6.62 -6.59
C ILE A 3 13.20 -7.51 -7.75
N HIS A 4 14.19 -8.36 -7.49
CA HIS A 4 14.62 -9.36 -8.47
C HIS A 4 14.63 -10.79 -7.90
N GLN A 5 13.90 -11.05 -6.82
CA GLN A 5 13.46 -12.41 -6.53
C GLN A 5 12.08 -12.57 -7.16
N VAL A 6 12.00 -13.37 -8.22
CA VAL A 6 10.74 -13.75 -8.86
C VAL A 6 9.83 -14.32 -7.78
N LEU A 7 8.79 -13.55 -7.41
CA LEU A 7 7.70 -14.07 -6.57
C LEU A 7 6.89 -15.00 -7.48
N LEU A 8 7.05 -16.30 -7.29
CA LEU A 8 6.35 -17.31 -8.10
C LEU A 8 4.90 -17.50 -7.66
N SER A 9 4.52 -17.04 -6.47
CA SER A 9 3.17 -17.17 -5.92
C SER A 9 2.80 -15.96 -5.07
N PHE A 10 1.62 -15.41 -5.31
CA PHE A 10 0.98 -14.35 -4.52
C PHE A 10 -0.35 -14.85 -3.98
N GLN A 11 -0.56 -14.68 -2.69
CA GLN A 11 -1.79 -15.02 -2.00
C GLN A 11 -2.27 -13.85 -1.17
N GLU A 12 -3.51 -13.44 -1.40
CA GLU A 12 -4.18 -12.38 -0.67
C GLU A 12 -5.24 -12.98 0.26
N ILE A 13 -5.25 -12.49 1.47
CA ILE A 13 -6.23 -12.86 2.52
C ILE A 13 -6.77 -11.56 3.11
N ASN A 14 -7.99 -11.20 2.74
CA ASN A 14 -8.69 -10.04 3.29
C ASN A 14 -9.54 -10.47 4.48
N PHE A 15 -9.29 -9.86 5.65
CA PHE A 15 -9.96 -10.23 6.90
C PHE A 15 -11.39 -9.69 7.01
N VAL A 16 -11.74 -8.64 6.28
CA VAL A 16 -13.13 -8.14 6.20
C VAL A 16 -13.99 -9.11 5.40
N GLU A 17 -13.47 -9.60 4.27
CA GLU A 17 -14.19 -10.52 3.39
C GLU A 17 -14.25 -11.95 3.95
N ASN A 18 -13.25 -12.34 4.75
CA ASN A 18 -13.12 -13.70 5.28
C ASN A 18 -13.14 -13.73 6.80
N GLN A 19 -14.32 -13.48 7.39
CA GLN A 19 -14.53 -13.47 8.83
C GLN A 19 -14.26 -14.84 9.48
N GLU A 20 -14.60 -15.94 8.81
CA GLU A 20 -14.34 -17.29 9.30
C GLU A 20 -12.84 -17.54 9.47
N PHE A 21 -12.03 -17.01 8.57
CA PHE A 21 -10.59 -17.10 8.67
C PHE A 21 -10.05 -16.22 9.81
N ALA A 22 -10.59 -15.01 10.00
CA ALA A 22 -10.23 -14.16 11.12
C ALA A 22 -10.51 -14.87 12.46
N ASP A 23 -11.67 -15.50 12.60
CA ASP A 23 -12.02 -16.28 13.79
C ASP A 23 -11.12 -17.51 13.95
N ALA A 24 -10.76 -18.14 12.85
CA ALA A 24 -9.81 -19.24 12.88
C ALA A 24 -8.43 -18.79 13.43
N ILE A 25 -7.91 -17.64 12.98
CA ILE A 25 -6.64 -17.11 13.48
C ILE A 25 -6.72 -16.73 14.95
N ARG A 26 -7.81 -16.10 15.42
CA ARG A 26 -8.03 -15.77 16.86
C ARG A 26 -7.95 -17.00 17.76
N ASN A 27 -8.44 -18.14 17.26
CA ASN A 27 -8.47 -19.39 18.00
C ASN A 27 -7.28 -20.31 17.70
N ALA A 28 -6.26 -19.82 17.00
CA ALA A 28 -5.10 -20.63 16.64
C ALA A 28 -4.19 -20.89 17.85
N ASN A 29 -3.68 -22.10 17.93
CA ASN A 29 -2.82 -22.53 19.01
C ASN A 29 -1.35 -22.63 18.56
N GLY A 30 -0.72 -21.45 18.45
CA GLY A 30 0.68 -21.34 18.10
C GLY A 30 0.95 -21.30 16.58
N ARG A 31 2.24 -21.18 16.25
CA ARG A 31 2.73 -20.94 14.89
C ARG A 31 2.29 -21.98 13.86
N GLU A 32 2.46 -23.25 14.19
CA GLU A 32 2.15 -24.34 13.24
C GLU A 32 0.67 -24.39 12.88
N ASP A 33 -0.21 -24.13 13.84
CA ASP A 33 -1.65 -24.05 13.61
C ASP A 33 -2.00 -22.84 12.74
N ILE A 34 -1.37 -21.69 12.96
CA ILE A 34 -1.55 -20.50 12.10
C ILE A 34 -1.13 -20.82 10.66
N LEU A 35 0.04 -21.37 10.45
CA LEU A 35 0.55 -21.74 9.11
C LEU A 35 -0.36 -22.76 8.42
N PHE A 36 -0.87 -23.73 9.18
CA PHE A 36 -1.83 -24.71 8.66
C PHE A 36 -3.13 -24.01 8.20
N ARG A 37 -3.68 -23.11 9.02
CA ARG A 37 -4.89 -22.35 8.69
C ARG A 37 -4.69 -21.44 7.48
N ILE A 38 -3.55 -20.76 7.39
CA ILE A 38 -3.18 -19.96 6.20
C ILE A 38 -3.17 -20.86 4.95
N SER A 39 -2.57 -22.05 5.04
CA SER A 39 -2.52 -22.97 3.90
C SER A 39 -3.87 -23.47 3.44
N THR A 40 -4.84 -23.56 4.36
CA THR A 40 -6.22 -23.96 4.04
C THR A 40 -7.05 -22.82 3.46
N ALA A 41 -6.76 -21.56 3.82
CA ALA A 41 -7.47 -20.38 3.34
C ALA A 41 -7.02 -19.94 1.94
N THR A 42 -5.83 -20.36 1.52
CA THR A 42 -5.26 -19.96 0.23
C THR A 42 -5.80 -20.81 -0.93
N LYS A 43 -6.10 -20.15 -2.06
CA LYS A 43 -6.63 -20.81 -3.27
C LYS A 43 -5.58 -21.60 -4.05
N LYS A 44 -4.30 -21.35 -3.79
CA LYS A 44 -3.17 -21.99 -4.48
C LYS A 44 -2.19 -22.52 -3.45
N PRO A 45 -1.42 -23.56 -3.77
CA PRO A 45 -0.39 -24.08 -2.88
C PRO A 45 0.63 -23.02 -2.48
N LEU A 46 1.01 -23.01 -1.22
CA LEU A 46 2.09 -22.17 -0.71
C LEU A 46 3.44 -22.84 -1.00
N ILE A 47 4.35 -22.09 -1.63
CA ILE A 47 5.68 -22.55 -2.00
C ILE A 47 6.69 -21.86 -1.07
N LYS A 48 7.41 -22.65 -0.28
CA LYS A 48 8.41 -22.13 0.67
C LYS A 48 9.48 -21.31 -0.05
N GLY A 49 9.77 -20.13 0.49
CA GLY A 49 10.76 -19.20 -0.06
C GLY A 49 10.27 -18.36 -1.25
N GLU A 50 9.15 -18.72 -1.87
CA GLU A 50 8.68 -18.13 -3.13
C GLU A 50 7.31 -17.47 -3.01
N THR A 51 6.50 -17.82 -2.00
CA THR A 51 5.18 -17.23 -1.81
C THR A 51 5.25 -15.95 -0.99
N LEU A 52 4.59 -14.92 -1.50
CA LEU A 52 4.22 -13.71 -0.77
C LEU A 52 2.78 -13.83 -0.29
N ILE A 53 2.58 -13.70 1.00
CA ILE A 53 1.26 -13.67 1.63
C ILE A 53 0.94 -12.21 1.99
N PHE A 54 -0.16 -11.72 1.46
CA PHE A 54 -0.67 -10.38 1.74
C PHE A 54 -1.88 -10.47 2.64
N PHE A 55 -1.75 -9.97 3.84
CA PHE A 55 -2.86 -9.84 4.80
C PHE A 55 -3.45 -8.45 4.68
N ASP A 56 -4.68 -8.38 4.22
CA ASP A 56 -5.40 -7.13 4.04
C ASP A 56 -6.41 -6.91 5.16
N GLU A 57 -6.59 -5.65 5.56
CA GLU A 57 -7.50 -5.22 6.62
C GLU A 57 -7.18 -5.87 7.99
N VAL A 58 -5.89 -5.89 8.34
CA VAL A 58 -5.40 -6.60 9.56
C VAL A 58 -5.94 -6.02 10.87
N GLN A 59 -6.50 -4.79 10.89
CA GLN A 59 -7.18 -4.26 12.06
C GLN A 59 -8.40 -5.10 12.49
N VAL A 60 -8.96 -5.90 11.58
CA VAL A 60 -10.05 -6.85 11.91
C VAL A 60 -9.53 -8.05 12.70
N CYS A 61 -8.23 -8.39 12.55
CA CYS A 61 -7.61 -9.53 13.22
C CYS A 61 -6.21 -9.14 13.77
N PRO A 62 -6.13 -8.36 14.87
CA PRO A 62 -4.86 -7.91 15.45
C PRO A 62 -3.95 -9.06 15.89
N GLU A 63 -4.50 -10.25 16.11
CA GLU A 63 -3.77 -11.46 16.48
C GLU A 63 -2.74 -11.83 15.40
N ILE A 64 -3.02 -11.59 14.11
CA ILE A 64 -2.07 -11.87 13.04
C ILE A 64 -0.86 -10.94 13.10
N VAL A 65 -1.07 -9.67 13.50
CA VAL A 65 0.00 -8.70 13.69
C VAL A 65 0.93 -9.13 14.84
N THR A 66 0.35 -9.63 15.92
CA THR A 66 1.10 -10.19 17.04
C THR A 66 1.87 -11.47 16.64
N ALA A 67 1.26 -12.30 15.79
CA ALA A 67 1.85 -13.54 15.33
C ALA A 67 2.94 -13.36 14.28
N ILE A 68 3.04 -12.18 13.62
CA ILE A 68 3.94 -11.96 12.50
C ILE A 68 5.40 -12.28 12.83
N LYS A 69 5.83 -11.97 14.05
CA LYS A 69 7.17 -12.31 14.53
C LYS A 69 7.47 -13.80 14.35
N PHE A 70 6.58 -14.67 14.79
CA PHE A 70 6.76 -16.11 14.71
C PHE A 70 6.70 -16.63 13.26
N LEU A 71 5.90 -15.97 12.42
CA LEU A 71 5.78 -16.30 11.00
C LEU A 71 7.03 -15.90 10.22
N VAL A 72 7.61 -14.74 10.54
CA VAL A 72 8.87 -14.27 9.93
C VAL A 72 10.05 -15.12 10.40
N ASP A 73 10.13 -15.47 11.70
CA ASP A 73 11.15 -16.34 12.25
C ASP A 73 11.13 -17.76 11.63
N ASP A 74 9.96 -18.26 11.25
CA ASP A 74 9.82 -19.51 10.52
C ASP A 74 10.50 -19.47 9.14
N GLY A 75 10.53 -18.29 8.50
CA GLY A 75 11.22 -18.06 7.23
C GLY A 75 10.63 -18.76 6.02
N SER A 76 9.47 -19.43 6.15
CA SER A 76 8.85 -20.18 5.06
C SER A 76 8.29 -19.27 3.97
N TYR A 77 7.76 -18.10 4.32
CA TYR A 77 7.07 -17.19 3.39
C TYR A 77 7.46 -15.74 3.64
N LYS A 78 7.13 -14.88 2.69
CA LYS A 78 7.23 -13.42 2.84
C LYS A 78 5.84 -12.87 3.14
N TYR A 79 5.79 -11.78 3.92
CA TYR A 79 4.53 -11.20 4.37
C TYR A 79 4.47 -9.72 4.08
N ILE A 80 3.31 -9.26 3.63
CA ILE A 80 2.91 -7.85 3.61
C ILE A 80 1.59 -7.77 4.35
N MET A 81 1.40 -6.69 5.07
CA MET A 81 0.16 -6.39 5.79
C MET A 81 -0.31 -5.00 5.39
N SER A 82 -1.61 -4.83 5.21
CA SER A 82 -2.25 -3.53 5.09
C SER A 82 -3.37 -3.39 6.11
N GLY A 83 -3.68 -2.15 6.47
CA GLY A 83 -4.79 -1.85 7.35
C GLY A 83 -4.91 -0.35 7.55
N SER A 84 -6.14 0.15 7.60
CA SER A 84 -6.43 1.51 8.04
C SER A 84 -6.09 1.62 9.53
N LEU A 85 -5.40 2.68 9.94
CA LEU A 85 -4.99 2.91 11.35
C LEU A 85 -3.89 1.97 11.90
N LEU A 86 -3.20 1.21 11.03
CA LEU A 86 -2.15 0.29 11.48
C LEU A 86 -1.10 1.00 12.38
N GLY A 87 -0.79 2.27 12.08
CA GLY A 87 0.13 3.08 12.89
C GLY A 87 -0.39 3.42 14.29
N VAL A 88 -1.71 3.56 14.48
CA VAL A 88 -2.33 3.87 15.78
C VAL A 88 -2.48 2.59 16.61
N GLU A 89 -2.91 1.51 15.99
CA GLU A 89 -3.08 0.22 16.68
C GLU A 89 -1.75 -0.42 17.07
N LEU A 90 -0.68 -0.19 16.30
CA LEU A 90 0.67 -0.66 16.65
C LEU A 90 1.21 -0.01 17.94
N THR A 91 0.79 1.23 18.26
CA THR A 91 1.17 1.89 19.52
C THR A 91 0.45 1.30 20.72
N ASP A 92 -0.73 0.71 20.53
CA ASP A 92 -1.53 0.08 21.59
C ASP A 92 -1.22 -1.43 21.76
N LEU A 93 -0.53 -2.05 20.79
CA LEU A 93 -0.08 -3.44 20.91
C LEU A 93 1.04 -3.50 21.98
N ARG A 94 0.80 -4.28 23.03
CA ARG A 94 1.72 -4.52 24.16
C ARG A 94 3.10 -5.08 23.73
N SER A 95 3.33 -5.38 22.47
CA SER A 95 4.62 -5.75 21.90
C SER A 95 4.65 -5.40 20.41
N GLU A 96 5.15 -4.20 20.07
CA GLU A 96 5.57 -3.94 18.70
C GLU A 96 6.60 -5.01 18.30
N PRO A 97 6.42 -5.65 17.14
CA PRO A 97 7.42 -6.58 16.62
C PRO A 97 8.61 -5.82 16.04
N VAL A 98 9.32 -5.10 16.92
CA VAL A 98 10.51 -4.29 16.58
C VAL A 98 11.53 -5.19 15.87
N GLY A 99 11.95 -4.79 14.68
CA GLY A 99 12.93 -5.52 13.87
C GLY A 99 12.34 -6.59 12.94
N TYR A 100 11.05 -6.91 13.03
CA TYR A 100 10.39 -7.92 12.19
C TYR A 100 9.57 -7.33 11.05
N MET A 101 9.26 -6.06 11.11
CA MET A 101 8.46 -5.37 10.10
C MET A 101 8.99 -3.97 9.82
N SER A 102 8.75 -3.48 8.61
CA SER A 102 8.98 -2.10 8.21
C SER A 102 7.64 -1.47 7.84
N VAL A 103 7.24 -0.46 8.58
CA VAL A 103 5.99 0.27 8.33
C VAL A 103 6.23 1.34 7.27
N LYS A 104 5.31 1.41 6.30
CA LYS A 104 5.25 2.46 5.28
C LYS A 104 3.86 3.05 5.28
N GLU A 105 3.77 4.34 5.49
CA GLU A 105 2.51 5.05 5.32
C GLU A 105 2.27 5.30 3.83
N MET A 106 1.04 5.06 3.40
CA MET A 106 0.58 5.39 2.05
C MET A 106 -0.40 6.55 2.14
N PHE A 107 -0.05 7.62 1.45
CA PHE A 107 -0.88 8.81 1.34
C PHE A 107 -1.61 8.81 -0.01
N PRO A 108 -2.70 9.61 -0.13
CA PRO A 108 -3.23 9.95 -1.45
C PRO A 108 -2.13 10.53 -2.34
N LEU A 109 -2.30 10.44 -3.66
CA LEU A 109 -1.38 11.03 -4.62
C LEU A 109 -1.17 12.52 -4.31
N ASP A 110 0.07 12.95 -4.25
CA ASP A 110 0.39 14.37 -4.17
C ASP A 110 0.23 15.07 -5.54
N PHE A 111 0.47 16.37 -5.58
CA PHE A 111 0.30 17.11 -6.82
C PHE A 111 1.28 16.68 -7.92
N GLU A 112 2.52 16.33 -7.58
CA GLU A 112 3.49 15.85 -8.56
C GLU A 112 3.06 14.49 -9.11
N GLU A 113 2.66 13.56 -8.28
CA GLU A 113 2.16 12.25 -8.70
C GLU A 113 0.89 12.40 -9.56
N PHE A 114 -0.02 13.31 -9.19
CA PHE A 114 -1.21 13.62 -9.98
C PHE A 114 -0.86 14.14 -11.38
N ILE A 115 0.03 15.13 -11.50
CA ILE A 115 0.39 15.67 -12.81
C ILE A 115 1.15 14.66 -13.67
N ARG A 116 1.93 13.75 -13.07
CA ARG A 116 2.53 12.61 -13.76
C ARG A 116 1.47 11.66 -14.30
N ALA A 117 0.47 11.33 -13.49
CA ALA A 117 -0.64 10.45 -13.89
C ALA A 117 -1.42 11.01 -15.09
N ILE A 118 -1.62 12.32 -15.17
CA ILE A 118 -2.28 12.98 -16.31
C ILE A 118 -1.35 13.26 -17.49
N GLY A 119 -0.10 12.79 -17.46
CA GLY A 119 0.81 12.79 -18.60
C GLY A 119 1.80 13.96 -18.70
N ILE A 120 2.00 14.72 -17.61
CA ILE A 120 3.09 15.71 -17.56
C ILE A 120 4.44 14.98 -17.49
N GLY A 121 5.28 15.23 -18.48
CA GLY A 121 6.57 14.54 -18.59
C GLY A 121 7.62 15.05 -17.58
N ASP A 122 8.57 14.18 -17.26
CA ASP A 122 9.65 14.43 -16.29
C ASP A 122 10.43 15.72 -16.54
N LYS A 123 10.67 16.09 -17.80
CA LYS A 123 11.39 17.32 -18.14
C LYS A 123 10.74 18.60 -17.61
N VAL A 124 9.40 18.64 -17.53
CA VAL A 124 8.67 19.78 -16.97
C VAL A 124 8.87 19.82 -15.46
N ILE A 125 8.79 18.66 -14.81
CA ILE A 125 8.96 18.53 -13.36
C ILE A 125 10.38 18.89 -12.95
N GLU A 126 11.38 18.38 -13.67
CA GLU A 126 12.80 18.74 -13.47
C GLU A 126 13.03 20.25 -13.65
N HIS A 127 12.40 20.87 -14.66
CA HIS A 127 12.49 22.31 -14.87
C HIS A 127 11.89 23.11 -13.70
N LEU A 128 10.74 22.68 -13.19
CA LEU A 128 10.11 23.29 -12.01
C LEU A 128 11.02 23.16 -10.78
N GLN A 129 11.59 21.97 -10.56
CA GLN A 129 12.52 21.72 -9.45
C GLN A 129 13.78 22.58 -9.56
N LEU A 130 14.39 22.65 -10.73
CA LEU A 130 15.57 23.49 -10.97
C LEU A 130 15.26 24.98 -10.77
N SER A 131 14.08 25.45 -11.18
CA SER A 131 13.65 26.83 -10.96
C SER A 131 13.48 27.13 -9.48
N TRP A 132 12.93 26.19 -8.71
CA TRP A 132 12.82 26.29 -7.27
C TRP A 132 14.19 26.35 -6.58
N ASP A 133 15.07 25.41 -6.90
CA ASP A 133 16.41 25.30 -6.30
C ASP A 133 17.26 26.54 -6.56
N ASN A 134 17.17 27.08 -7.79
CA ASN A 134 17.89 28.27 -8.21
C ASN A 134 17.18 29.58 -7.84
N ARG A 135 15.97 29.51 -7.26
CA ARG A 135 15.13 30.68 -6.94
C ARG A 135 14.87 31.58 -8.15
N THR A 136 14.69 30.97 -9.32
CA THR A 136 14.37 31.66 -10.55
C THR A 136 12.89 31.54 -10.88
N PRO A 137 12.26 32.57 -11.46
CA PRO A 137 10.85 32.46 -11.85
C PRO A 137 10.69 31.43 -12.96
N VAL A 138 9.60 30.67 -12.88
CA VAL A 138 9.16 29.76 -13.95
C VAL A 138 8.55 30.61 -15.09
N ASP A 139 8.73 30.15 -16.33
CA ASP A 139 8.08 30.77 -17.50
C ASP A 139 6.56 30.90 -17.27
N SER A 140 6.00 32.02 -17.72
CA SER A 140 4.59 32.38 -17.46
C SER A 140 3.60 31.34 -18.04
N PHE A 141 3.90 30.77 -19.19
CA PHE A 141 3.06 29.73 -19.82
C PHE A 141 3.06 28.46 -18.98
N ILE A 142 4.23 28.01 -18.55
CA ILE A 142 4.37 26.83 -17.68
C ILE A 142 3.66 27.08 -16.34
N HIS A 143 3.89 28.25 -15.74
CA HIS A 143 3.24 28.63 -14.48
C HIS A 143 1.72 28.58 -14.60
N GLN A 144 1.16 29.22 -15.64
CA GLN A 144 -0.29 29.21 -15.86
C GLN A 144 -0.83 27.79 -16.01
N LYS A 145 -0.14 26.96 -16.79
CA LYS A 145 -0.54 25.56 -16.97
C LYS A 145 -0.52 24.77 -15.66
N MET A 146 0.52 24.95 -14.85
CA MET A 146 0.60 24.29 -13.53
C MET A 146 -0.52 24.77 -12.60
N MET A 147 -0.86 26.05 -12.62
CA MET A 147 -1.98 26.59 -11.82
C MET A 147 -3.36 26.05 -12.26
N GLU A 148 -3.55 25.80 -13.56
CA GLU A 148 -4.76 25.15 -14.07
C GLU A 148 -4.84 23.69 -13.54
N LEU A 149 -3.73 22.95 -13.63
CA LEU A 149 -3.64 21.57 -13.15
C LEU A 149 -3.78 21.48 -11.61
N PHE A 150 -3.22 22.44 -10.89
CA PHE A 150 -3.37 22.50 -9.44
C PHE A 150 -4.84 22.73 -9.02
N ARG A 151 -5.57 23.61 -9.72
CA ARG A 151 -7.01 23.76 -9.49
C ARG A 151 -7.78 22.47 -9.79
N LEU A 152 -7.41 21.77 -10.84
CA LEU A 152 -7.99 20.48 -11.17
C LEU A 152 -7.71 19.45 -10.05
N TYR A 153 -6.48 19.39 -9.56
CA TYR A 153 -6.11 18.54 -8.44
C TYR A 153 -6.91 18.83 -7.17
N LEU A 154 -7.16 20.11 -6.87
CA LEU A 154 -7.99 20.49 -5.72
C LEU A 154 -9.44 20.01 -5.83
N VAL A 155 -9.93 19.75 -7.04
CA VAL A 155 -11.29 19.26 -7.28
C VAL A 155 -11.33 17.73 -7.32
N VAL A 156 -10.43 17.10 -8.08
CA VAL A 156 -10.36 15.64 -8.24
C VAL A 156 -9.82 14.97 -6.98
N GLY A 157 -8.85 15.63 -6.32
CA GLY A 157 -8.13 15.08 -5.18
C GLY A 157 -7.03 14.09 -5.58
N GLY A 158 -6.41 13.49 -4.57
CA GLY A 158 -5.32 12.53 -4.73
C GLY A 158 -5.73 11.06 -4.56
N MET A 159 -7.02 10.76 -4.40
CA MET A 159 -7.45 9.36 -4.28
C MET A 159 -7.27 8.64 -5.62
N PRO A 160 -6.53 7.51 -5.67
CA PRO A 160 -6.22 6.83 -6.93
C PRO A 160 -7.44 6.49 -7.79
N GLU A 161 -8.53 6.06 -7.17
CA GLU A 161 -9.78 5.75 -7.87
C GLU A 161 -10.41 7.00 -8.51
N ALA A 162 -10.39 8.14 -7.81
CA ALA A 162 -10.89 9.41 -8.33
C ALA A 162 -10.05 9.89 -9.53
N VAL A 163 -8.72 9.82 -9.40
CA VAL A 163 -7.79 10.18 -10.48
C VAL A 163 -7.98 9.27 -11.69
N LYS A 164 -8.06 7.96 -11.48
CA LYS A 164 -8.34 6.97 -12.53
C LYS A 164 -9.65 7.26 -13.25
N LYS A 165 -10.73 7.50 -12.49
CA LYS A 165 -12.04 7.82 -13.05
C LYS A 165 -12.01 9.09 -13.88
N TYR A 166 -11.32 10.13 -13.40
CA TYR A 166 -11.12 11.35 -14.17
C TYR A 166 -10.36 11.11 -15.48
N LEU A 167 -9.29 10.31 -15.45
CA LEU A 167 -8.52 9.98 -16.65
C LEU A 167 -9.34 9.21 -17.70
N GLU A 168 -10.23 8.34 -17.25
CA GLU A 168 -11.09 7.55 -18.13
C GLU A 168 -12.23 8.38 -18.76
N THR A 169 -12.82 9.29 -18.01
CA THR A 169 -14.04 10.01 -18.41
C THR A 169 -13.82 11.45 -18.82
N ASN A 170 -12.74 12.07 -18.34
CA ASN A 170 -12.49 13.52 -18.43
C ASN A 170 -13.69 14.36 -17.94
N ASN A 171 -14.46 13.84 -16.99
CA ASN A 171 -15.70 14.42 -16.50
C ASN A 171 -15.69 14.53 -14.97
N LEU A 172 -15.67 15.76 -14.45
CA LEU A 172 -15.67 16.04 -13.02
C LEU A 172 -16.96 15.64 -12.29
N GLN A 173 -18.05 15.44 -13.02
CA GLN A 173 -19.31 15.01 -12.41
C GLN A 173 -19.36 13.51 -12.11
N GLU A 174 -18.42 12.77 -12.65
CA GLU A 174 -18.32 11.33 -12.44
C GLU A 174 -17.27 10.94 -11.40
N VAL A 175 -16.47 11.88 -10.95
CA VAL A 175 -15.47 11.75 -9.90
C VAL A 175 -16.06 12.02 -8.53
#